data_e0d84816d5f47d061a9372e3189abcf5
#
_entry.id   e0d84816d5f47d061a9372e3189abcf5
#
_cell.length_a   1.000
_cell.length_b   1.000
_cell.length_c   1.000
_cell.angle_alpha   90.00
_cell.angle_beta   90.00
_cell.angle_gamma   90.00
#
_symmetry.space_group_name_H-M   'P 1'
#
loop_
_entity.id
_entity.type
_entity.pdbx_description
1 polymer ?
#
loop_
_entity_poly.entity_id
_entity_poly.type
_entity_poly.pdbx_seq_one_letter_code
_entity_poly.pdbx_strand_id
1 'polypeptide(L)'
;MDNNRKYRGISGSTILMFIVIVVAALWMASRMQIHRQEMTYTDFVSQVQEENVTDVYIDQNSAVPTGTVSFMLKEESEARSVNVSNVEVVEDLLDDNGVEYSLSAVPEDSVFTTILLPLLITLAAVLLLFYLMNRQGGGANAKAMNFGKSRARMTNQNEIKVTFADVAGLKEEKEELEEIVDFLKAPKKYVQVGARIPKGVLLEGPPGTGKTLLAKAVAGEAGVPFFSISGSDFVEMFVGVGASRVRDLFQDAKKNAPCIVFIDEIDAVARRRGSGLGGGHDEREQTLNQLLVEMDGFGVNEGIIVMAATNRKDILDPAILRPGRFDRNVIVGRPDVGGREEILKVHAKNKPLGEDVDLKQIAQTTAGFTGADLENLLNEAAILAAKDNRVYIQQQDIRHAFVKVGIGAEKKSRIVSEKEKRITAYHEAGHAILFHALPDVGPVYSVSIIPTGGAGGYTMPLPEHDDMFNTKGHMLQEITVALGGRVAEEEIFDDITTGASQDIKQATAIAKSMITKFGMSERLGLINYDNDSDEVFIGRDFGHTSRGYGEKVAGTIDEEVKRIIDECYLKARAIIQEHHDVLDACAKLLLEKEKITRGEFEALFEDSEKEEA
;
A
#
# COMPACT_ATOMS: atom_id res chain seq x y z
N MET A 1 20.64 -22.55 -23.45
CA MET A 1 19.84 -23.69 -23.96
C MET A 1 19.85 -24.74 -22.86
N ASP A 2 18.81 -24.75 -22.05
CA ASP A 2 18.58 -25.88 -21.14
C ASP A 2 17.06 -26.04 -20.98
N ASN A 3 16.61 -27.11 -21.60
CA ASN A 3 15.22 -27.51 -21.75
C ASN A 3 14.81 -28.36 -20.53
N ASN A 4 14.33 -27.73 -19.45
CA ASN A 4 13.72 -28.47 -18.34
C ASN A 4 12.19 -28.51 -18.53
N ARG A 5 11.73 -29.45 -19.34
CA ARG A 5 10.31 -29.85 -19.38
C ARG A 5 9.97 -30.55 -18.05
N LYS A 6 9.36 -29.82 -17.13
CA LYS A 6 8.69 -30.41 -15.97
C LYS A 6 7.50 -31.24 -16.46
N TYR A 7 7.59 -32.57 -16.32
CA TYR A 7 6.43 -33.46 -16.43
C TYR A 7 5.35 -33.00 -15.44
N ARG A 8 4.25 -32.49 -15.97
CA ARG A 8 3.02 -32.28 -15.20
C ARG A 8 2.47 -33.65 -14.83
N GLY A 9 2.68 -34.08 -13.59
CA GLY A 9 2.01 -35.26 -13.04
C GLY A 9 0.50 -35.07 -13.12
N ILE A 10 -0.20 -36.14 -13.51
CA ILE A 10 -1.67 -36.19 -13.60
C ILE A 10 -2.23 -35.79 -12.24
N SER A 11 -3.12 -34.82 -12.17
CA SER A 11 -3.67 -34.31 -10.90
C SER A 11 -4.52 -35.43 -10.25
N GLY A 12 -4.48 -35.54 -8.93
CA GLY A 12 -5.27 -36.57 -8.20
C GLY A 12 -6.78 -36.53 -8.50
N SER A 13 -7.30 -35.36 -8.88
CA SER A 13 -8.69 -35.19 -9.33
C SER A 13 -8.97 -35.88 -10.67
N THR A 14 -7.99 -35.90 -11.56
CA THR A 14 -8.12 -36.59 -12.87
C THR A 14 -8.14 -38.10 -12.69
N ILE A 15 -7.35 -38.63 -11.75
CA ILE A 15 -7.34 -40.08 -11.43
C ILE A 15 -8.66 -40.47 -10.76
N LEU A 16 -9.17 -39.64 -9.82
CA LEU A 16 -10.46 -39.90 -9.18
C LEU A 16 -11.62 -39.91 -10.18
N MET A 17 -11.63 -38.97 -11.13
CA MET A 17 -12.64 -38.90 -12.20
C MET A 17 -12.56 -40.13 -13.09
N PHE A 18 -11.35 -40.63 -13.39
CA PHE A 18 -11.17 -41.82 -14.17
C PHE A 18 -11.70 -43.10 -13.47
N ILE A 19 -11.44 -43.21 -12.14
CA ILE A 19 -11.95 -44.33 -11.33
C ILE A 19 -13.48 -44.29 -11.25
N VAL A 20 -14.09 -43.12 -11.04
CA VAL A 20 -15.56 -42.97 -11.03
C VAL A 20 -16.16 -43.36 -12.40
N ILE A 21 -15.52 -42.97 -13.51
CA ILE A 21 -15.98 -43.33 -14.86
C ILE A 21 -15.87 -44.82 -15.08
N VAL A 22 -14.77 -45.48 -14.66
CA VAL A 22 -14.59 -46.94 -14.78
C VAL A 22 -15.62 -47.69 -13.93
N VAL A 23 -15.86 -47.26 -12.68
CA VAL A 23 -16.86 -47.88 -11.82
C VAL A 23 -18.27 -47.70 -12.39
N ALA A 24 -18.59 -46.50 -12.90
CA ALA A 24 -19.88 -46.24 -13.55
C ALA A 24 -20.05 -47.08 -14.86
N ALA A 25 -18.98 -47.23 -15.63
CA ALA A 25 -19.00 -48.06 -16.84
C ALA A 25 -19.21 -49.56 -16.52
N LEU A 26 -18.53 -50.07 -15.47
CA LEU A 26 -18.72 -51.43 -14.97
C LEU A 26 -20.12 -51.65 -14.42
N TRP A 27 -20.66 -50.66 -13.67
CA TRP A 27 -22.02 -50.69 -13.16
C TRP A 27 -23.05 -50.64 -14.31
N MET A 28 -22.80 -49.84 -15.34
CA MET A 28 -23.66 -49.75 -16.51
C MET A 28 -23.61 -51.05 -17.35
N ALA A 29 -22.42 -51.65 -17.49
CA ALA A 29 -22.25 -52.94 -18.16
C ALA A 29 -22.98 -54.08 -17.43
N SER A 30 -22.98 -54.10 -16.09
CA SER A 30 -23.71 -55.10 -15.29
C SER A 30 -25.24 -54.94 -15.38
N ARG A 31 -25.72 -53.81 -15.83
CA ARG A 31 -27.15 -53.52 -16.05
C ARG A 31 -27.60 -53.72 -17.50
N MET A 32 -26.71 -54.01 -18.43
CA MET A 32 -27.05 -54.41 -19.80
C MET A 32 -27.53 -55.86 -19.81
N GLN A 33 -28.73 -56.09 -19.27
CA GLN A 33 -29.45 -57.32 -19.53
C GLN A 33 -29.83 -57.35 -21.01
N ILE A 34 -29.49 -58.47 -21.68
CA ILE A 34 -29.96 -58.75 -23.02
C ILE A 34 -31.49 -58.81 -22.97
N HIS A 35 -32.16 -57.88 -23.62
CA HIS A 35 -33.61 -57.91 -23.79
C HIS A 35 -33.97 -59.15 -24.59
N ARG A 36 -34.35 -60.25 -23.88
CA ARG A 36 -35.08 -61.36 -24.47
C ARG A 36 -36.55 -60.95 -24.45
N GLN A 37 -37.29 -61.29 -25.53
CA GLN A 37 -38.71 -61.00 -25.55
C GLN A 37 -39.39 -61.87 -24.47
N GLU A 38 -39.99 -61.26 -23.50
CA GLU A 38 -40.75 -61.94 -22.43
C GLU A 38 -42.09 -62.42 -23.02
N MET A 39 -42.44 -63.69 -22.81
CA MET A 39 -43.74 -64.31 -23.13
C MET A 39 -44.50 -64.60 -21.85
N THR A 40 -45.85 -64.56 -21.87
CA THR A 40 -46.63 -64.98 -20.73
C THR A 40 -46.59 -66.50 -20.50
N TYR A 41 -46.72 -66.93 -19.25
CA TYR A 41 -46.73 -68.40 -18.95
C TYR A 41 -47.86 -69.13 -19.65
N THR A 42 -49.05 -68.54 -19.82
CA THR A 42 -50.20 -69.12 -20.52
C THR A 42 -49.93 -69.32 -21.99
N ASP A 43 -49.25 -68.33 -22.60
CA ASP A 43 -48.88 -68.49 -24.04
C ASP A 43 -47.80 -69.51 -24.22
N PHE A 44 -46.84 -69.62 -23.30
CA PHE A 44 -45.84 -70.68 -23.32
C PHE A 44 -46.48 -72.08 -23.23
N VAL A 45 -47.41 -72.32 -22.31
CA VAL A 45 -48.12 -73.57 -22.18
C VAL A 45 -48.86 -73.93 -23.45
N SER A 46 -49.52 -72.98 -24.10
CA SER A 46 -50.20 -73.26 -25.38
C SER A 46 -49.24 -73.66 -26.50
N GLN A 47 -48.06 -72.99 -26.56
CA GLN A 47 -47.03 -73.32 -27.56
C GLN A 47 -46.38 -74.69 -27.32
N VAL A 48 -46.26 -75.09 -26.06
CA VAL A 48 -45.79 -76.44 -25.69
C VAL A 48 -46.82 -77.49 -26.10
N GLN A 49 -48.13 -77.25 -25.85
CA GLN A 49 -49.23 -78.15 -26.25
C GLN A 49 -49.40 -78.30 -27.81
N GLU A 50 -49.04 -77.24 -28.56
CA GLU A 50 -49.05 -77.20 -29.99
C GLU A 50 -47.77 -77.83 -30.64
N GLU A 51 -46.89 -78.41 -29.82
CA GLU A 51 -45.59 -78.99 -30.21
C GLU A 51 -44.69 -77.99 -30.99
N ASN A 52 -44.83 -76.67 -30.74
CA ASN A 52 -44.16 -75.60 -31.47
C ASN A 52 -42.88 -75.11 -30.78
N VAL A 53 -42.46 -75.68 -29.66
CA VAL A 53 -41.32 -75.26 -28.85
C VAL A 53 -40.11 -76.17 -29.10
N THR A 54 -38.91 -75.61 -29.24
CA THR A 54 -37.62 -76.27 -29.42
C THR A 54 -36.55 -75.65 -28.56
N ASP A 55 -35.45 -76.38 -28.30
CA ASP A 55 -34.28 -75.90 -27.57
C ASP A 55 -34.63 -75.23 -26.20
N VAL A 56 -35.31 -76.01 -25.32
CA VAL A 56 -35.74 -75.53 -24.00
C VAL A 56 -34.57 -75.63 -23.03
N TYR A 57 -34.26 -74.49 -22.40
CA TYR A 57 -33.27 -74.38 -21.35
C TYR A 57 -33.93 -73.79 -20.12
N ILE A 58 -33.90 -74.50 -18.96
CA ILE A 58 -34.47 -74.09 -17.72
C ILE A 58 -33.34 -73.60 -16.80
N ASP A 59 -33.37 -72.34 -16.49
CA ASP A 59 -32.38 -71.70 -15.62
C ASP A 59 -32.99 -71.49 -14.22
N GLN A 60 -32.50 -72.27 -13.25
CA GLN A 60 -33.01 -72.20 -11.88
C GLN A 60 -32.47 -71.01 -11.15
N ASN A 61 -33.31 -70.33 -10.43
CA ASN A 61 -32.90 -69.24 -9.55
C ASN A 61 -32.37 -69.77 -8.20
N SER A 62 -31.56 -68.98 -7.51
CA SER A 62 -31.14 -69.31 -6.13
C SER A 62 -32.35 -69.47 -5.17
N ALA A 63 -33.50 -68.89 -5.48
CA ALA A 63 -34.75 -69.02 -4.75
C ALA A 63 -35.60 -70.16 -5.40
N VAL A 64 -35.24 -71.41 -5.14
CA VAL A 64 -35.98 -72.62 -5.58
C VAL A 64 -37.39 -72.56 -4.98
N PRO A 65 -38.47 -72.96 -5.73
CA PRO A 65 -38.50 -73.62 -7.05
C PRO A 65 -38.66 -72.64 -8.24
N THR A 66 -38.34 -71.36 -8.12
CA THR A 66 -38.49 -70.39 -9.21
C THR A 66 -37.37 -70.54 -10.26
N GLY A 67 -37.68 -70.20 -11.50
CA GLY A 67 -36.72 -70.23 -12.59
C GLY A 67 -37.17 -69.43 -13.80
N THR A 68 -36.30 -69.36 -14.80
CA THR A 68 -36.57 -68.74 -16.12
C THR A 68 -36.41 -69.83 -17.21
N VAL A 69 -37.44 -70.08 -17.95
CA VAL A 69 -37.40 -70.95 -19.09
C VAL A 69 -37.10 -70.16 -20.35
N SER A 70 -36.02 -70.51 -21.01
CA SER A 70 -35.64 -69.97 -22.33
C SER A 70 -35.90 -71.03 -23.39
N PHE A 71 -36.56 -70.68 -24.49
CA PHE A 71 -36.94 -71.59 -25.52
C PHE A 71 -36.98 -70.88 -26.88
N MET A 72 -36.99 -71.71 -27.99
CA MET A 72 -37.18 -71.18 -29.31
C MET A 72 -38.47 -71.74 -29.90
N LEU A 73 -39.17 -71.00 -30.78
CA LEU A 73 -40.31 -71.45 -31.55
C LEU A 73 -39.81 -71.98 -32.93
N LYS A 74 -40.45 -73.03 -33.49
CA LYS A 74 -40.01 -73.67 -34.72
C LYS A 74 -39.91 -72.77 -35.96
N GLU A 75 -40.62 -71.61 -35.92
CA GLU A 75 -40.62 -70.64 -37.01
C GLU A 75 -39.87 -69.35 -36.69
N GLU A 76 -39.29 -69.20 -35.50
CA GLU A 76 -38.58 -67.99 -35.05
C GLU A 76 -37.09 -68.31 -34.79
N SER A 77 -36.22 -67.34 -35.09
CA SER A 77 -34.77 -67.48 -34.87
C SER A 77 -34.33 -66.70 -33.56
N GLU A 78 -35.27 -66.12 -32.79
CA GLU A 78 -34.98 -65.43 -31.55
C GLU A 78 -35.48 -66.26 -30.35
N ALA A 79 -34.60 -66.35 -29.34
CA ALA A 79 -34.95 -67.05 -28.11
C ALA A 79 -35.93 -66.21 -27.28
N ARG A 80 -36.99 -66.79 -26.82
CA ARG A 80 -37.96 -66.24 -25.91
C ARG A 80 -37.70 -66.70 -24.49
N SER A 81 -38.19 -65.96 -23.49
CA SER A 81 -38.07 -66.37 -22.11
C SER A 81 -39.38 -66.14 -21.34
N VAL A 82 -39.63 -67.03 -20.41
CA VAL A 82 -40.76 -66.93 -19.49
C VAL A 82 -40.29 -67.19 -18.06
N ASN A 83 -40.71 -66.34 -17.11
CA ASN A 83 -40.42 -66.56 -15.73
C ASN A 83 -41.45 -67.44 -15.08
N VAL A 84 -40.99 -68.49 -14.38
CA VAL A 84 -41.86 -69.52 -13.78
C VAL A 84 -41.69 -69.56 -12.27
N SER A 85 -42.82 -69.69 -11.57
CA SER A 85 -42.87 -69.75 -10.12
C SER A 85 -42.56 -71.15 -9.55
N ASN A 86 -42.65 -72.18 -10.36
CA ASN A 86 -42.29 -73.53 -9.97
C ASN A 86 -41.73 -74.25 -11.21
N VAL A 87 -40.47 -74.62 -11.15
CA VAL A 87 -39.77 -75.33 -12.22
C VAL A 87 -40.26 -76.76 -12.41
N GLU A 88 -40.59 -77.47 -11.29
CA GLU A 88 -41.10 -78.89 -11.39
C GLU A 88 -42.38 -78.97 -12.21
N VAL A 89 -43.30 -78.00 -12.09
CA VAL A 89 -44.54 -77.94 -12.89
C VAL A 89 -44.26 -77.82 -14.38
N VAL A 90 -43.16 -77.11 -14.70
CA VAL A 90 -42.76 -76.92 -16.09
C VAL A 90 -42.07 -78.18 -16.62
N GLU A 91 -41.26 -78.82 -15.80
CA GLU A 91 -40.64 -80.13 -16.15
C GLU A 91 -41.72 -81.17 -16.45
N ASP A 92 -42.70 -81.31 -15.56
CA ASP A 92 -43.84 -82.24 -15.79
C ASP A 92 -44.58 -81.92 -17.12
N LEU A 93 -44.81 -80.61 -17.38
CA LEU A 93 -45.47 -80.16 -18.61
C LEU A 93 -44.67 -80.50 -19.88
N LEU A 94 -43.34 -80.34 -19.81
CA LEU A 94 -42.46 -80.63 -20.95
C LEU A 94 -42.33 -82.13 -21.16
N ASP A 95 -42.23 -82.93 -20.11
CA ASP A 95 -42.18 -84.40 -20.14
C ASP A 95 -43.49 -84.99 -20.69
N ASP A 96 -44.65 -84.51 -20.28
CA ASP A 96 -45.97 -84.94 -20.73
C ASP A 96 -46.18 -84.65 -22.24
N ASN A 97 -45.50 -83.62 -22.79
CA ASN A 97 -45.58 -83.27 -24.22
C ASN A 97 -44.36 -83.75 -25.05
N GLY A 98 -43.45 -84.51 -24.41
CA GLY A 98 -42.28 -85.10 -25.09
C GLY A 98 -41.24 -84.08 -25.62
N VAL A 99 -41.11 -82.92 -24.98
CA VAL A 99 -40.16 -81.84 -25.34
C VAL A 99 -38.89 -82.05 -24.56
N GLU A 100 -37.76 -82.24 -25.24
CA GLU A 100 -36.45 -82.34 -24.61
C GLU A 100 -36.03 -80.95 -24.03
N TYR A 101 -35.54 -80.97 -22.81
CA TYR A 101 -35.05 -79.77 -22.11
C TYR A 101 -33.71 -80.00 -21.39
N SER A 102 -32.99 -78.98 -21.12
CA SER A 102 -31.79 -78.97 -20.28
C SER A 102 -31.99 -78.06 -19.05
N LEU A 103 -31.51 -78.52 -17.87
CA LEU A 103 -31.69 -77.88 -16.59
C LEU A 103 -30.35 -77.36 -16.07
N SER A 104 -30.30 -76.05 -15.63
CA SER A 104 -29.13 -75.52 -14.98
C SER A 104 -28.99 -75.99 -13.52
N ALA A 105 -27.77 -76.11 -13.04
CA ALA A 105 -27.56 -76.29 -11.58
C ALA A 105 -27.99 -75.00 -10.81
N VAL A 106 -28.56 -75.24 -9.64
CA VAL A 106 -28.92 -74.06 -8.73
C VAL A 106 -27.67 -73.26 -8.45
N PRO A 107 -27.70 -71.94 -8.66
CA PRO A 107 -26.55 -71.13 -8.38
C PRO A 107 -26.24 -71.11 -6.87
N GLU A 108 -25.04 -71.53 -6.47
CA GLU A 108 -24.59 -71.40 -5.08
C GLU A 108 -24.13 -69.97 -4.83
N ASP A 109 -24.81 -69.27 -3.92
CA ASP A 109 -24.38 -67.94 -3.46
C ASP A 109 -23.06 -68.02 -2.69
N SER A 110 -21.95 -67.72 -3.35
CA SER A 110 -20.65 -67.67 -2.71
C SER A 110 -20.58 -66.41 -1.84
N VAL A 111 -20.50 -66.57 -0.52
CA VAL A 111 -20.31 -65.51 0.49
C VAL A 111 -19.10 -64.63 0.14
N PHE A 112 -18.12 -65.20 -0.54
CA PHE A 112 -16.93 -64.47 -1.00
C PHE A 112 -17.26 -63.44 -2.08
N THR A 113 -18.05 -63.76 -3.08
CA THR A 113 -18.39 -62.82 -4.18
C THR A 113 -19.47 -61.83 -3.79
N THR A 114 -20.43 -62.26 -2.93
CA THR A 114 -21.59 -61.42 -2.58
C THR A 114 -21.32 -60.45 -1.45
N ILE A 115 -20.46 -60.81 -0.50
CA ILE A 115 -20.22 -59.99 0.73
C ILE A 115 -18.75 -59.57 0.84
N LEU A 116 -17.81 -60.52 0.74
CA LEU A 116 -16.40 -60.25 1.06
C LEU A 116 -15.69 -59.40 0.00
N LEU A 117 -15.94 -59.64 -1.27
CA LEU A 117 -15.32 -58.91 -2.37
C LEU A 117 -15.73 -57.41 -2.41
N PRO A 118 -17.02 -57.05 -2.31
CA PRO A 118 -17.43 -55.63 -2.19
C PRO A 118 -16.87 -54.94 -0.96
N LEU A 119 -16.80 -55.64 0.20
CA LEU A 119 -16.21 -55.10 1.42
C LEU A 119 -14.71 -54.80 1.27
N LEU A 120 -13.94 -55.68 0.62
CA LEU A 120 -12.53 -55.48 0.36
C LEU A 120 -12.29 -54.32 -0.63
N ILE A 121 -13.13 -54.19 -1.64
CA ILE A 121 -13.05 -53.09 -2.62
C ILE A 121 -13.34 -51.73 -1.91
N THR A 122 -14.37 -51.67 -1.06
CA THR A 122 -14.71 -50.46 -0.33
C THR A 122 -13.63 -50.10 0.69
N LEU A 123 -13.06 -51.09 1.39
CA LEU A 123 -11.94 -50.86 2.30
C LEU A 123 -10.69 -50.33 1.58
N ALA A 124 -10.35 -50.94 0.43
CA ALA A 124 -9.24 -50.48 -0.39
C ALA A 124 -9.46 -49.04 -0.91
N ALA A 125 -10.69 -48.73 -1.34
CA ALA A 125 -11.03 -47.38 -1.78
C ALA A 125 -10.90 -46.33 -0.63
N VAL A 126 -11.35 -46.66 0.59
CA VAL A 126 -11.22 -45.78 1.76
C VAL A 126 -9.74 -45.60 2.14
N LEU A 127 -8.95 -46.67 2.13
CA LEU A 127 -7.50 -46.58 2.42
C LEU A 127 -6.76 -45.77 1.35
N LEU A 128 -7.13 -45.92 0.09
CA LEU A 128 -6.58 -45.14 -1.01
C LEU A 128 -6.94 -43.64 -0.86
N LEU A 129 -8.18 -43.35 -0.51
CA LEU A 129 -8.67 -41.99 -0.29
C LEU A 129 -7.96 -41.33 0.90
N PHE A 130 -7.77 -42.08 1.99
CA PHE A 130 -7.00 -41.63 3.15
C PHE A 130 -5.52 -41.39 2.82
N TYR A 131 -4.90 -42.26 2.02
CA TYR A 131 -3.53 -42.08 1.53
C TYR A 131 -3.41 -40.85 0.63
N LEU A 132 -4.36 -40.63 -0.29
CA LEU A 132 -4.37 -39.43 -1.16
C LEU A 132 -4.60 -38.14 -0.37
N MET A 133 -5.50 -38.15 0.62
CA MET A 133 -5.71 -37.01 1.52
C MET A 133 -4.45 -36.68 2.33
N ASN A 134 -3.77 -37.67 2.88
CA ASN A 134 -2.50 -37.47 3.61
C ASN A 134 -1.38 -36.97 2.68
N ARG A 135 -1.34 -37.39 1.45
CA ARG A 135 -0.35 -36.94 0.47
C ARG A 135 -0.62 -35.52 -0.03
N GLN A 136 -1.86 -35.06 -0.09
CA GLN A 136 -2.24 -33.70 -0.42
C GLN A 136 -2.18 -32.76 0.80
N GLY A 137 -2.41 -33.26 2.01
CA GLY A 137 -2.40 -32.49 3.26
C GLY A 137 -1.01 -31.93 3.64
N GLY A 138 0.08 -32.56 3.20
CA GLY A 138 1.44 -32.08 3.46
C GLY A 138 1.77 -30.73 2.83
N GLY A 139 1.14 -30.36 1.70
CA GLY A 139 1.32 -29.08 1.01
C GLY A 139 0.47 -27.92 1.57
N ALA A 140 -0.71 -28.23 2.09
CA ALA A 140 -1.61 -27.21 2.64
C ALA A 140 -1.18 -26.80 4.07
N ASN A 141 -0.76 -27.75 4.89
CA ASN A 141 -0.23 -27.48 6.23
C ASN A 141 1.12 -26.71 6.17
N ALA A 142 1.99 -26.98 5.19
CA ALA A 142 3.23 -26.21 5.01
C ALA A 142 2.95 -24.77 4.56
N LYS A 143 1.90 -24.51 3.79
CA LYS A 143 1.46 -23.14 3.45
C LYS A 143 0.82 -22.45 4.66
N ALA A 144 -0.01 -23.14 5.43
CA ALA A 144 -0.60 -22.59 6.64
C ALA A 144 0.46 -22.25 7.72
N MET A 145 1.50 -23.06 7.88
CA MET A 145 2.63 -22.77 8.78
C MET A 145 3.52 -21.60 8.31
N ASN A 146 3.49 -21.23 7.02
CA ASN A 146 4.25 -20.10 6.50
C ASN A 146 3.54 -18.73 6.66
N PHE A 147 2.25 -18.68 6.99
CA PHE A 147 1.53 -17.41 7.21
C PHE A 147 2.06 -16.60 8.40
N GLY A 148 2.60 -17.25 9.42
CA GLY A 148 3.17 -16.61 10.59
C GLY A 148 4.65 -16.26 10.49
N LYS A 149 5.32 -16.59 9.37
CA LYS A 149 6.74 -16.25 9.22
C LYS A 149 6.94 -14.78 8.90
N SER A 150 8.01 -14.23 9.46
CA SER A 150 8.43 -12.86 9.20
C SER A 150 8.71 -12.65 7.71
N ARG A 151 8.23 -11.50 7.18
CA ARG A 151 8.57 -11.02 5.82
C ARG A 151 9.80 -10.13 5.81
N ALA A 152 10.49 -10.02 6.93
CA ALA A 152 11.68 -9.17 7.06
C ALA A 152 12.74 -9.57 6.03
N ARG A 153 13.30 -8.57 5.37
CA ARG A 153 14.45 -8.76 4.49
C ARG A 153 15.71 -8.68 5.34
N MET A 154 16.41 -9.78 5.44
CA MET A 154 17.75 -9.79 6.02
C MET A 154 18.76 -9.41 4.92
N THR A 155 19.47 -8.32 5.13
CA THR A 155 20.62 -7.92 4.30
C THR A 155 21.88 -8.26 5.08
N ASN A 156 22.70 -9.13 4.54
CA ASN A 156 23.96 -9.52 5.16
C ASN A 156 24.96 -8.37 5.14
N GLN A 157 25.90 -8.37 6.07
CA GLN A 157 26.97 -7.37 6.20
C GLN A 157 27.66 -7.04 4.86
N ASN A 158 27.99 -8.04 4.06
CA ASN A 158 28.69 -7.87 2.77
C ASN A 158 27.84 -7.24 1.67
N GLU A 159 26.54 -7.18 1.83
CA GLU A 159 25.59 -6.61 0.86
C GLU A 159 25.24 -5.15 1.17
N ILE A 160 25.49 -4.69 2.41
CA ILE A 160 25.24 -3.31 2.83
C ILE A 160 26.43 -2.47 2.37
N LYS A 161 26.24 -1.72 1.29
CA LYS A 161 27.26 -0.80 0.74
C LYS A 161 27.12 0.64 1.27
N VAL A 162 26.01 0.95 1.91
CA VAL A 162 25.68 2.30 2.39
C VAL A 162 26.36 2.54 3.73
N THR A 163 27.10 3.65 3.85
CA THR A 163 27.79 4.12 5.04
C THR A 163 27.41 5.57 5.36
N PHE A 164 27.94 6.14 6.45
CA PHE A 164 27.73 7.56 6.77
C PHE A 164 28.27 8.52 5.71
N ALA A 165 29.20 8.08 4.86
CA ALA A 165 29.68 8.87 3.72
C ALA A 165 28.63 9.06 2.61
N ASP A 166 27.64 8.18 2.54
CA ASP A 166 26.54 8.25 1.57
C ASP A 166 25.33 9.04 2.08
N VAL A 167 25.34 9.38 3.39
CA VAL A 167 24.32 10.23 4.03
C VAL A 167 24.87 11.65 4.09
N ALA A 168 24.30 12.55 3.33
CA ALA A 168 24.68 13.96 3.30
C ALA A 168 23.77 14.79 4.22
N GLY A 169 24.29 15.91 4.76
CA GLY A 169 23.63 16.64 5.84
C GLY A 169 23.56 15.80 7.11
N LEU A 170 22.69 16.08 8.04
CA LEU A 170 22.43 15.28 9.25
C LEU A 170 23.71 15.04 10.09
N LYS A 171 24.52 16.09 10.32
CA LYS A 171 25.80 15.94 11.04
C LYS A 171 25.58 15.56 12.50
N GLU A 172 24.67 16.26 13.15
CA GLU A 172 24.32 16.05 14.54
C GLU A 172 23.67 14.68 14.76
N GLU A 173 22.76 14.28 13.87
CA GLU A 173 22.10 12.98 13.93
C GLU A 173 23.10 11.83 13.72
N LYS A 174 24.10 12.01 12.86
CA LYS A 174 25.17 11.03 12.68
C LYS A 174 26.05 10.90 13.94
N GLU A 175 26.48 12.02 14.53
CA GLU A 175 27.25 12.02 15.77
C GLU A 175 26.50 11.31 16.89
N GLU A 176 25.19 11.55 17.02
CA GLU A 176 24.35 10.88 18.00
C GLU A 176 24.28 9.35 17.76
N LEU A 177 24.29 8.94 16.49
CA LEU A 177 24.23 7.52 16.12
C LEU A 177 25.59 6.83 16.09
N GLU A 178 26.71 7.58 16.06
CA GLU A 178 28.07 7.01 16.15
C GLU A 178 28.28 6.23 17.45
N GLU A 179 27.67 6.65 18.55
CA GLU A 179 27.72 5.91 19.82
C GLU A 179 27.13 4.50 19.67
N ILE A 180 26.09 4.34 18.86
CA ILE A 180 25.46 3.04 18.58
C ILE A 180 26.37 2.19 17.71
N VAL A 181 26.99 2.80 16.70
CA VAL A 181 27.97 2.14 15.84
C VAL A 181 29.16 1.63 16.67
N ASP A 182 29.72 2.47 17.53
CA ASP A 182 30.82 2.10 18.41
C ASP A 182 30.47 0.96 19.35
N PHE A 183 29.24 0.98 19.89
CA PHE A 183 28.76 -0.12 20.71
C PHE A 183 28.68 -1.43 19.93
N LEU A 184 28.07 -1.41 18.76
CA LEU A 184 27.92 -2.62 17.94
C LEU A 184 29.29 -3.18 17.52
N LYS A 185 30.29 -2.31 17.28
CA LYS A 185 31.68 -2.71 17.00
C LYS A 185 32.42 -3.26 18.21
N ALA A 186 32.22 -2.67 19.41
CA ALA A 186 32.96 -2.98 20.62
C ALA A 186 32.12 -3.04 21.90
N PRO A 187 31.13 -3.94 22.01
CA PRO A 187 30.16 -3.96 23.12
C PRO A 187 30.83 -4.17 24.50
N LYS A 188 31.94 -4.89 24.55
CA LYS A 188 32.66 -5.16 25.79
C LYS A 188 33.18 -3.91 26.50
N LYS A 189 33.55 -2.87 25.76
CA LYS A 189 34.04 -1.58 26.29
C LYS A 189 32.97 -0.91 27.15
N TYR A 190 31.74 -0.92 26.72
CA TYR A 190 30.62 -0.28 27.39
C TYR A 190 30.14 -1.09 28.61
N VAL A 191 30.13 -2.41 28.49
CA VAL A 191 29.76 -3.32 29.59
C VAL A 191 30.73 -3.16 30.78
N GLN A 192 32.05 -3.02 30.50
CA GLN A 192 33.09 -2.89 31.54
C GLN A 192 32.93 -1.64 32.41
N VAL A 193 32.43 -0.56 31.85
CA VAL A 193 32.17 0.71 32.59
C VAL A 193 30.77 0.78 33.17
N GLY A 194 29.94 -0.28 33.00
CA GLY A 194 28.56 -0.32 33.49
C GLY A 194 27.55 0.52 32.69
N ALA A 195 27.93 0.97 31.49
CA ALA A 195 27.04 1.73 30.63
C ALA A 195 25.89 0.85 30.11
N ARG A 196 24.69 1.43 30.11
CA ARG A 196 23.51 0.84 29.48
C ARG A 196 23.30 1.48 28.13
N ILE A 197 23.20 0.64 27.11
CA ILE A 197 22.97 1.11 25.76
C ILE A 197 21.49 1.11 25.44
N PRO A 198 21.03 2.08 24.64
CA PRO A 198 19.64 2.13 24.25
C PRO A 198 19.28 0.87 23.48
N LYS A 199 18.17 0.22 23.86
CA LYS A 199 17.64 -0.94 23.14
C LYS A 199 16.98 -0.55 21.84
N GLY A 200 16.42 0.66 21.78
CA GLY A 200 15.72 1.16 20.63
C GLY A 200 15.98 2.62 20.34
N VAL A 201 15.99 2.96 19.07
CA VAL A 201 16.11 4.31 18.52
C VAL A 201 14.91 4.60 17.64
N LEU A 202 14.20 5.67 17.93
CA LEU A 202 13.13 6.17 17.09
C LEU A 202 13.66 7.30 16.20
N LEU A 203 13.56 7.13 14.89
CA LEU A 203 13.83 8.17 13.90
C LEU A 203 12.50 8.85 13.55
N GLU A 204 12.35 10.12 13.93
CA GLU A 204 11.15 10.90 13.62
C GLU A 204 11.44 12.01 12.63
N GLY A 205 10.48 12.38 11.79
CA GLY A 205 10.60 13.54 10.90
C GLY A 205 9.75 13.41 9.64
N PRO A 206 9.71 14.47 8.82
CA PRO A 206 8.93 14.49 7.58
C PRO A 206 9.31 13.34 6.63
N PRO A 207 8.41 12.94 5.71
CA PRO A 207 8.75 11.96 4.68
C PRO A 207 9.86 12.50 3.77
N GLY A 208 10.70 11.61 3.23
CA GLY A 208 11.76 11.97 2.29
C GLY A 208 13.04 12.54 2.91
N THR A 209 13.15 12.66 4.24
CA THR A 209 14.33 13.20 4.94
C THR A 209 15.47 12.20 5.11
N GLY A 210 15.32 10.94 4.68
CA GLY A 210 16.40 9.95 4.67
C GLY A 210 16.47 9.02 5.90
N LYS A 211 15.41 8.93 6.73
CA LYS A 211 15.35 8.05 7.92
C LYS A 211 15.77 6.61 7.65
N THR A 212 15.20 5.99 6.62
CA THR A 212 15.53 4.62 6.20
C THR A 212 16.97 4.50 5.70
N LEU A 213 17.48 5.53 5.01
CA LEU A 213 18.87 5.57 4.52
C LEU A 213 19.84 5.67 5.71
N LEU A 214 19.54 6.52 6.69
CA LEU A 214 20.33 6.70 7.91
C LEU A 214 20.41 5.39 8.71
N ALA A 215 19.29 4.68 8.90
CA ALA A 215 19.28 3.39 9.58
C ALA A 215 20.15 2.33 8.86
N LYS A 216 20.11 2.30 7.53
CA LYS A 216 21.00 1.43 6.73
C LYS A 216 22.46 1.82 6.86
N ALA A 217 22.76 3.13 6.90
CA ALA A 217 24.12 3.63 7.06
C ALA A 217 24.70 3.25 8.41
N VAL A 218 23.91 3.31 9.49
CA VAL A 218 24.33 2.82 10.82
C VAL A 218 24.74 1.34 10.78
N ALA A 219 23.94 0.50 10.11
CA ALA A 219 24.24 -0.91 9.98
C ALA A 219 25.51 -1.18 9.14
N GLY A 220 25.65 -0.45 8.02
CA GLY A 220 26.83 -0.54 7.15
C GLY A 220 28.11 -0.06 7.85
N GLU A 221 28.03 1.06 8.60
CA GLU A 221 29.14 1.60 9.37
C GLU A 221 29.53 0.67 10.53
N ALA A 222 28.53 0.07 11.21
CA ALA A 222 28.76 -0.90 12.27
C ALA A 222 29.25 -2.27 11.74
N GLY A 223 29.00 -2.57 10.47
CA GLY A 223 29.35 -3.86 9.87
C GLY A 223 28.52 -5.02 10.44
N VAL A 224 27.23 -4.81 10.69
CA VAL A 224 26.32 -5.82 11.26
C VAL A 224 25.15 -6.13 10.32
N PRO A 225 24.53 -7.33 10.44
CA PRO A 225 23.33 -7.66 9.68
C PRO A 225 22.19 -6.67 9.93
N PHE A 226 21.40 -6.40 8.88
CA PHE A 226 20.28 -5.48 8.89
C PHE A 226 18.99 -6.19 8.51
N PHE A 227 18.05 -6.25 9.45
CA PHE A 227 16.70 -6.77 9.23
C PHE A 227 15.75 -5.60 8.98
N SER A 228 15.13 -5.53 7.81
CA SER A 228 14.19 -4.46 7.46
C SER A 228 12.79 -5.01 7.23
N ILE A 229 11.81 -4.38 7.86
CA ILE A 229 10.38 -4.69 7.71
C ILE A 229 9.58 -3.38 7.77
N SER A 230 8.44 -3.33 7.07
CA SER A 230 7.46 -2.25 7.26
C SER A 230 6.50 -2.59 8.39
N GLY A 231 6.12 -1.59 9.19
CA GLY A 231 5.07 -1.74 10.20
C GLY A 231 3.76 -2.27 9.62
N SER A 232 3.45 -1.92 8.37
CA SER A 232 2.28 -2.44 7.65
C SER A 232 2.33 -3.95 7.39
N ASP A 233 3.51 -4.56 7.31
CA ASP A 233 3.67 -6.01 7.13
C ASP A 233 3.22 -6.83 8.35
N PHE A 234 3.09 -6.20 9.50
CA PHE A 234 2.56 -6.83 10.71
C PHE A 234 1.04 -6.78 10.80
N VAL A 235 0.38 -5.91 10.02
CA VAL A 235 -1.08 -5.75 10.04
C VAL A 235 -1.71 -6.73 9.07
N GLU A 236 -2.48 -7.67 9.60
CA GLU A 236 -3.20 -8.69 8.81
C GLU A 236 -4.65 -8.77 9.26
N MET A 237 -5.51 -9.42 8.44
CA MET A 237 -6.93 -9.60 8.81
C MET A 237 -7.16 -10.71 9.84
N PHE A 238 -6.17 -11.57 10.06
CA PHE A 238 -6.27 -12.71 10.97
C PHE A 238 -5.58 -12.42 12.29
N VAL A 239 -6.33 -12.51 13.38
CA VAL A 239 -5.84 -12.26 14.75
C VAL A 239 -4.67 -13.20 15.09
N GLY A 240 -3.59 -12.62 15.61
CA GLY A 240 -2.40 -13.33 16.08
C GLY A 240 -1.32 -13.58 15.03
N VAL A 241 -1.56 -13.32 13.75
CA VAL A 241 -0.55 -13.46 12.68
C VAL A 241 0.54 -12.42 12.83
N GLY A 242 0.19 -11.16 13.07
CA GLY A 242 1.13 -10.08 13.31
C GLY A 242 2.04 -10.35 14.51
N ALA A 243 1.48 -10.76 15.63
CA ALA A 243 2.23 -11.14 16.82
C ALA A 243 3.17 -12.34 16.56
N SER A 244 2.78 -13.29 15.71
CA SER A 244 3.65 -14.41 15.31
C SER A 244 4.83 -13.93 14.47
N ARG A 245 4.61 -13.00 13.53
CA ARG A 245 5.68 -12.41 12.71
C ARG A 245 6.67 -11.61 13.54
N VAL A 246 6.19 -10.87 14.53
CA VAL A 246 7.07 -10.17 15.48
C VAL A 246 7.98 -11.17 16.19
N ARG A 247 7.43 -12.24 16.76
CA ARG A 247 8.22 -13.28 17.44
C ARG A 247 9.26 -13.91 16.52
N ASP A 248 8.89 -14.26 15.31
CA ASP A 248 9.79 -14.87 14.32
C ASP A 248 10.94 -13.93 13.94
N LEU A 249 10.63 -12.64 13.67
CA LEU A 249 11.62 -11.60 13.41
C LEU A 249 12.66 -11.50 14.52
N PHE A 250 12.20 -11.42 15.78
CA PHE A 250 13.09 -11.27 16.91
C PHE A 250 13.87 -12.55 17.24
N GLN A 251 13.30 -13.73 16.95
CA GLN A 251 14.04 -14.99 17.04
C GLN A 251 15.18 -15.05 16.01
N ASP A 252 14.93 -14.57 14.78
CA ASP A 252 15.97 -14.54 13.76
C ASP A 252 17.02 -13.46 14.05
N ALA A 253 16.63 -12.31 14.60
CA ALA A 253 17.58 -11.31 15.09
C ALA A 253 18.48 -11.85 16.20
N LYS A 254 17.93 -12.59 17.17
CA LYS A 254 18.72 -13.24 18.25
C LYS A 254 19.76 -14.24 17.74
N LYS A 255 19.44 -14.97 16.66
CA LYS A 255 20.39 -15.92 16.04
C LYS A 255 21.54 -15.21 15.31
N ASN A 256 21.34 -13.96 14.89
CA ASN A 256 22.28 -13.20 14.08
C ASN A 256 22.84 -11.98 14.82
N ALA A 257 22.79 -11.96 16.13
CA ALA A 257 23.39 -10.91 16.95
C ALA A 257 24.93 -10.90 16.86
N PRO A 258 25.59 -9.72 16.78
CA PRO A 258 25.01 -8.39 16.83
C PRO A 258 24.34 -7.99 15.52
N CYS A 259 23.17 -7.33 15.58
CA CYS A 259 22.40 -6.92 14.41
C CYS A 259 21.51 -5.69 14.69
N ILE A 260 21.02 -5.08 13.62
CA ILE A 260 20.01 -4.02 13.67
C ILE A 260 18.68 -4.56 13.10
N VAL A 261 17.60 -4.35 13.85
CA VAL A 261 16.21 -4.57 13.40
C VAL A 261 15.60 -3.23 13.09
N PHE A 262 15.25 -2.98 11.84
CA PHE A 262 14.63 -1.73 11.40
C PHE A 262 13.16 -1.93 11.06
N ILE A 263 12.30 -1.13 11.68
CA ILE A 263 10.85 -1.12 11.45
C ILE A 263 10.48 0.22 10.85
N ASP A 264 10.19 0.24 9.56
CA ASP A 264 9.71 1.45 8.89
C ASP A 264 8.21 1.64 9.14
N GLU A 265 7.73 2.89 9.14
CA GLU A 265 6.32 3.22 9.38
C GLU A 265 5.74 2.55 10.64
N ILE A 266 6.46 2.66 11.76
CA ILE A 266 6.05 2.01 13.02
C ILE A 266 4.66 2.43 13.49
N ASP A 267 4.19 3.60 13.10
CA ASP A 267 2.87 4.15 13.38
C ASP A 267 1.71 3.30 12.79
N ALA A 268 1.98 2.45 11.80
CA ALA A 268 1.00 1.48 11.31
C ALA A 268 0.57 0.48 12.41
N VAL A 269 1.46 0.15 13.35
CA VAL A 269 1.25 -0.84 14.43
C VAL A 269 1.13 -0.16 15.79
N ALA A 270 1.92 0.87 16.04
CA ALA A 270 2.12 1.47 17.36
C ALA A 270 1.25 2.71 17.62
N ARG A 271 0.11 2.83 16.97
CA ARG A 271 -0.82 3.94 17.14
C ARG A 271 -1.54 3.87 18.48
N ARG A 272 -1.84 5.04 19.10
CA ARG A 272 -2.66 5.19 20.33
C ARG A 272 -3.99 4.46 20.19
N ARG A 273 -4.45 3.90 21.31
CA ARG A 273 -5.74 3.23 21.42
C ARG A 273 -6.87 4.22 21.19
N GLY A 274 -7.69 3.97 20.19
CA GLY A 274 -8.94 4.72 19.98
C GLY A 274 -10.12 3.98 20.58
N SER A 275 -11.13 4.69 21.04
CA SER A 275 -12.36 4.15 21.61
C SER A 275 -13.32 3.54 20.56
N GLY A 276 -12.84 3.10 19.39
CA GLY A 276 -13.64 2.60 18.29
C GLY A 276 -14.04 1.12 18.43
N LEU A 277 -15.32 0.84 18.33
CA LEU A 277 -15.92 -0.50 18.24
C LEU A 277 -15.67 -1.14 16.86
N GLY A 278 -14.50 -1.79 16.65
CA GLY A 278 -14.24 -2.51 15.39
C GLY A 278 -13.12 -3.54 15.50
N GLY A 279 -13.38 -4.77 15.08
CA GLY A 279 -12.51 -5.96 15.23
C GLY A 279 -11.11 -5.91 14.58
N GLY A 280 -10.73 -4.81 13.88
CA GLY A 280 -9.38 -4.60 13.38
C GLY A 280 -8.43 -3.94 14.39
N HIS A 281 -8.94 -3.52 15.55
CA HIS A 281 -8.14 -2.93 16.62
C HIS A 281 -7.44 -4.00 17.47
N ASP A 282 -8.10 -5.13 17.73
CA ASP A 282 -7.57 -6.20 18.59
C ASP A 282 -6.28 -6.82 18.03
N GLU A 283 -6.17 -6.96 16.72
CA GLU A 283 -4.99 -7.53 16.08
C GLU A 283 -3.78 -6.60 16.17
N ARG A 284 -3.98 -5.29 15.94
CA ARG A 284 -2.90 -4.29 16.07
C ARG A 284 -2.42 -4.18 17.52
N GLU A 285 -3.34 -4.15 18.48
CA GLU A 285 -2.98 -4.12 19.92
C GLU A 285 -2.20 -5.37 20.33
N GLN A 286 -2.63 -6.54 19.88
CA GLN A 286 -1.92 -7.79 20.15
C GLN A 286 -0.52 -7.77 19.55
N THR A 287 -0.37 -7.23 18.35
CA THR A 287 0.93 -7.10 17.66
C THR A 287 1.83 -6.10 18.36
N LEU A 288 1.30 -4.92 18.74
CA LEU A 288 2.04 -3.94 19.53
C LEU A 288 2.48 -4.53 20.87
N ASN A 289 1.58 -5.17 21.60
CA ASN A 289 1.92 -5.79 22.88
C ASN A 289 3.01 -6.85 22.72
N GLN A 290 2.97 -7.65 21.65
CA GLN A 290 4.03 -8.61 21.37
C GLN A 290 5.36 -7.92 21.06
N LEU A 291 5.36 -6.81 20.29
CA LEU A 291 6.56 -6.02 20.04
C LEU A 291 7.18 -5.51 21.34
N LEU A 292 6.35 -4.96 22.23
CA LEU A 292 6.79 -4.48 23.54
C LEU A 292 7.37 -5.61 24.41
N VAL A 293 6.74 -6.78 24.41
CA VAL A 293 7.22 -7.97 25.14
C VAL A 293 8.58 -8.44 24.61
N GLU A 294 8.75 -8.48 23.27
CA GLU A 294 10.06 -8.86 22.69
C GLU A 294 11.14 -7.84 23.03
N MET A 295 10.85 -6.52 22.97
CA MET A 295 11.81 -5.49 23.35
C MET A 295 12.16 -5.52 24.85
N ASP A 296 11.18 -5.76 25.72
CA ASP A 296 11.41 -5.90 27.16
C ASP A 296 12.20 -7.18 27.46
N GLY A 297 11.99 -8.25 26.66
CA GLY A 297 12.60 -9.57 26.80
C GLY A 297 14.07 -9.64 26.41
N PHE A 298 14.65 -8.58 25.82
CA PHE A 298 16.10 -8.54 25.56
C PHE A 298 16.87 -8.28 26.86
N GLY A 299 17.91 -9.09 27.07
CA GLY A 299 18.91 -8.81 28.07
C GLY A 299 19.67 -7.52 27.77
N VAL A 300 20.17 -6.88 28.80
CA VAL A 300 21.05 -5.72 28.64
C VAL A 300 22.31 -6.21 27.89
N ASN A 301 22.57 -5.62 26.71
CA ASN A 301 23.78 -5.90 25.90
C ASN A 301 23.75 -7.21 25.07
N GLU A 302 22.58 -7.71 24.66
CA GLU A 302 22.52 -8.84 23.70
C GLU A 302 23.01 -8.48 22.28
N GLY A 303 23.36 -7.21 22.02
CA GLY A 303 23.87 -6.77 20.72
C GLY A 303 22.78 -6.56 19.66
N ILE A 304 21.52 -6.51 20.04
CA ILE A 304 20.41 -6.21 19.14
C ILE A 304 19.95 -4.78 19.39
N ILE A 305 19.95 -3.96 18.35
CA ILE A 305 19.40 -2.60 18.37
C ILE A 305 18.15 -2.56 17.48
N VAL A 306 17.04 -2.10 18.05
CA VAL A 306 15.81 -1.89 17.29
C VAL A 306 15.74 -0.44 16.85
N MET A 307 15.76 -0.17 15.57
CA MET A 307 15.53 1.16 15.02
C MET A 307 14.14 1.21 14.43
N ALA A 308 13.40 2.28 14.67
CA ALA A 308 12.10 2.48 14.05
C ALA A 308 12.02 3.86 13.39
N ALA A 309 11.26 3.97 12.31
CA ALA A 309 11.00 5.25 11.65
C ALA A 309 9.51 5.57 11.67
N THR A 310 9.19 6.85 11.90
CA THR A 310 7.83 7.38 11.79
C THR A 310 7.83 8.79 11.22
N ASN A 311 6.77 9.12 10.51
CA ASN A 311 6.50 10.50 10.09
C ASN A 311 5.60 11.22 11.10
N ARG A 312 5.01 10.49 12.06
CA ARG A 312 4.01 11.00 13.00
C ARG A 312 4.21 10.42 14.40
N LYS A 313 5.09 11.04 15.17
CA LYS A 313 5.31 10.67 16.59
C LYS A 313 4.09 10.96 17.47
N ASP A 314 3.32 11.98 17.12
CA ASP A 314 2.13 12.44 17.83
C ASP A 314 1.08 11.37 18.02
N ILE A 315 0.95 10.44 17.05
CA ILE A 315 -0.03 9.35 17.10
C ILE A 315 0.47 8.08 17.78
N LEU A 316 1.76 7.99 18.15
CA LEU A 316 2.32 6.79 18.76
C LEU A 316 1.79 6.57 20.18
N ASP A 317 1.60 5.29 20.55
CA ASP A 317 1.29 4.90 21.92
C ASP A 317 2.44 5.25 22.85
N PRO A 318 2.21 6.01 23.94
CA PRO A 318 3.26 6.39 24.88
C PRO A 318 4.01 5.19 25.50
N ALA A 319 3.41 4.00 25.50
CA ALA A 319 4.06 2.79 26.02
C ALA A 319 5.32 2.41 25.22
N ILE A 320 5.40 2.77 23.92
CA ILE A 320 6.56 2.44 23.09
C ILE A 320 7.76 3.35 23.40
N LEU A 321 7.49 4.55 23.90
CA LEU A 321 8.50 5.57 24.22
C LEU A 321 9.03 5.47 25.67
N ARG A 322 8.60 4.42 26.41
CA ARG A 322 9.08 4.22 27.78
C ARG A 322 10.54 3.76 27.80
N PRO A 323 11.34 4.18 28.81
CA PRO A 323 12.70 3.68 28.99
C PRO A 323 12.79 2.14 28.96
N GLY A 324 13.80 1.60 28.28
CA GLY A 324 13.97 0.17 28.03
C GLY A 324 13.35 -0.31 26.72
N ARG A 325 12.72 0.57 25.93
CA ARG A 325 12.14 0.31 24.62
C ARG A 325 12.76 1.24 23.58
N PHE A 326 12.05 2.28 23.10
CA PHE A 326 12.67 3.32 22.29
C PHE A 326 13.20 4.43 23.20
N ASP A 327 14.38 4.20 23.73
CA ASP A 327 15.02 5.08 24.73
C ASP A 327 15.54 6.36 24.13
N ARG A 328 15.91 6.32 22.85
CA ARG A 328 16.49 7.44 22.13
C ARG A 328 15.59 7.87 20.99
N ASN A 329 15.42 9.18 20.85
CA ASN A 329 14.65 9.78 19.78
C ASN A 329 15.53 10.72 18.98
N VAL A 330 15.73 10.43 17.69
CA VAL A 330 16.52 11.23 16.76
C VAL A 330 15.59 11.92 15.79
N ILE A 331 15.64 13.25 15.76
CA ILE A 331 14.79 14.07 14.91
C ILE A 331 15.50 14.30 13.58
N VAL A 332 15.01 13.69 12.51
CA VAL A 332 15.55 13.83 11.14
C VAL A 332 14.73 14.90 10.43
N GLY A 333 15.15 16.16 10.58
CA GLY A 333 14.49 17.33 10.04
C GLY A 333 14.66 17.51 8.53
N ARG A 334 14.09 18.61 8.01
CA ARG A 334 14.42 19.07 6.67
C ARG A 334 15.84 19.64 6.67
N PRO A 335 16.63 19.42 5.59
CA PRO A 335 18.00 19.91 5.54
C PRO A 335 18.03 21.44 5.40
N ASP A 336 18.98 22.08 6.05
CA ASP A 336 19.34 23.48 5.84
C ASP A 336 20.04 23.68 4.48
N VAL A 337 20.40 24.92 4.14
CA VAL A 337 21.09 25.24 2.88
C VAL A 337 22.36 24.40 2.70
N GLY A 338 23.16 24.25 3.75
CA GLY A 338 24.41 23.48 3.72
C GLY A 338 24.13 21.99 3.49
N GLY A 339 23.17 21.44 4.21
CA GLY A 339 22.73 20.05 4.04
C GLY A 339 22.16 19.78 2.65
N ARG A 340 21.38 20.72 2.09
CA ARG A 340 20.87 20.58 0.71
C ARG A 340 22.00 20.58 -0.32
N GLU A 341 23.01 21.43 -0.16
CA GLU A 341 24.17 21.44 -1.03
C GLU A 341 24.94 20.10 -0.96
N GLU A 342 25.16 19.58 0.25
CA GLU A 342 25.81 18.28 0.44
C GLU A 342 24.99 17.13 -0.20
N ILE A 343 23.66 17.13 -0.02
CA ILE A 343 22.74 16.14 -0.62
C ILE A 343 22.79 16.22 -2.15
N LEU A 344 22.73 17.43 -2.71
CA LEU A 344 22.85 17.65 -4.16
C LEU A 344 24.17 17.09 -4.70
N LYS A 345 25.31 17.33 -4.01
CA LYS A 345 26.61 16.76 -4.38
C LYS A 345 26.61 15.24 -4.40
N VAL A 346 25.94 14.60 -3.44
CA VAL A 346 25.84 13.12 -3.41
C VAL A 346 25.04 12.60 -4.61
N HIS A 347 23.87 13.21 -4.89
CA HIS A 347 23.02 12.78 -6.00
C HIS A 347 23.57 13.17 -7.38
N ALA A 348 24.48 14.14 -7.43
CA ALA A 348 25.18 14.56 -8.65
C ALA A 348 26.34 13.63 -9.06
N LYS A 349 26.90 12.82 -8.16
CA LYS A 349 28.07 11.97 -8.43
C LYS A 349 27.97 11.12 -9.70
N ASN A 350 26.78 10.65 -10.02
CA ASN A 350 26.53 9.77 -11.17
C ASN A 350 25.78 10.48 -12.33
N LYS A 351 25.72 11.81 -12.29
CA LYS A 351 25.04 12.61 -13.31
C LYS A 351 26.02 13.57 -13.98
N PRO A 352 26.10 13.63 -15.31
CA PRO A 352 26.95 14.60 -16.01
C PRO A 352 26.32 15.99 -15.90
N LEU A 353 26.94 16.87 -15.10
CA LEU A 353 26.53 18.27 -14.97
C LEU A 353 27.34 19.15 -15.95
N GLY A 354 26.71 20.17 -16.50
CA GLY A 354 27.35 21.22 -17.26
C GLY A 354 28.19 22.15 -16.38
N GLU A 355 29.11 22.89 -16.98
CA GLU A 355 29.97 23.87 -16.30
C GLU A 355 29.18 25.07 -15.74
N ASP A 356 27.96 25.28 -16.25
CA ASP A 356 27.05 26.35 -15.85
C ASP A 356 26.25 26.02 -14.58
N VAL A 357 26.34 24.78 -14.07
CA VAL A 357 25.54 24.30 -12.93
C VAL A 357 26.17 24.69 -11.60
N ASP A 358 25.48 25.55 -10.84
CA ASP A 358 25.85 25.94 -9.49
C ASP A 358 24.95 25.25 -8.44
N LEU A 359 25.48 24.18 -7.81
CA LEU A 359 24.76 23.42 -6.78
C LEU A 359 24.46 24.26 -5.53
N LYS A 360 25.28 25.24 -5.22
CA LYS A 360 25.06 26.14 -4.09
C LYS A 360 23.85 27.04 -4.33
N GLN A 361 23.76 27.62 -5.51
CA GLN A 361 22.59 28.42 -5.92
C GLN A 361 21.32 27.57 -5.89
N ILE A 362 21.41 26.31 -6.37
CA ILE A 362 20.26 25.39 -6.34
C ILE A 362 19.85 25.08 -4.90
N ALA A 363 20.81 24.84 -3.99
CA ALA A 363 20.53 24.62 -2.58
C ALA A 363 19.82 25.81 -1.92
N GLN A 364 20.19 27.05 -2.27
CA GLN A 364 19.51 28.26 -1.81
C GLN A 364 18.07 28.34 -2.32
N THR A 365 17.85 28.05 -3.62
CA THR A 365 16.52 28.16 -4.23
C THR A 365 15.55 27.04 -3.83
N THR A 366 16.05 25.92 -3.27
CA THR A 366 15.25 24.76 -2.88
C THR A 366 14.91 24.73 -1.39
N ALA A 367 14.66 25.89 -0.76
CA ALA A 367 14.23 25.97 0.61
C ALA A 367 13.02 25.06 0.88
N GLY A 368 13.05 24.31 1.98
CA GLY A 368 11.99 23.36 2.35
C GLY A 368 12.00 22.02 1.60
N PHE A 369 12.86 21.79 0.60
CA PHE A 369 13.00 20.51 -0.05
C PHE A 369 13.67 19.48 0.86
N THR A 370 13.16 18.25 0.77
CA THR A 370 13.76 17.09 1.42
C THR A 370 14.84 16.44 0.54
N GLY A 371 15.59 15.49 1.08
CA GLY A 371 16.57 14.74 0.29
C GLY A 371 15.95 14.03 -0.91
N ALA A 372 14.74 13.49 -0.76
CA ALA A 372 14.02 12.85 -1.86
C ALA A 372 13.56 13.85 -2.93
N ASP A 373 13.16 15.06 -2.54
CA ASP A 373 12.79 16.11 -3.50
C ASP A 373 14.01 16.57 -4.31
N LEU A 374 15.18 16.70 -3.67
CA LEU A 374 16.44 17.06 -4.34
C LEU A 374 16.94 15.95 -5.27
N GLU A 375 16.79 14.69 -4.89
CA GLU A 375 17.07 13.56 -5.79
C GLU A 375 16.18 13.61 -7.03
N ASN A 376 14.87 13.79 -6.81
CA ASN A 376 13.88 13.89 -7.88
C ASN A 376 14.14 15.11 -8.78
N LEU A 377 14.52 16.25 -8.21
CA LEU A 377 14.88 17.45 -8.95
C LEU A 377 16.00 17.17 -9.98
N LEU A 378 17.10 16.58 -9.52
CA LEU A 378 18.22 16.24 -10.39
C LEU A 378 17.87 15.12 -11.39
N ASN A 379 17.00 14.21 -11.04
CA ASN A 379 16.51 13.18 -11.93
C ASN A 379 15.61 13.77 -13.03
N GLU A 380 14.68 14.65 -12.69
CA GLU A 380 13.83 15.34 -13.66
C GLU A 380 14.65 16.24 -14.60
N ALA A 381 15.67 16.92 -14.08
CA ALA A 381 16.60 17.69 -14.90
C ALA A 381 17.36 16.80 -15.89
N ALA A 382 17.81 15.61 -15.46
CA ALA A 382 18.44 14.64 -16.34
C ALA A 382 17.49 14.13 -17.44
N ILE A 383 16.23 13.90 -17.11
CA ILE A 383 15.19 13.51 -18.09
C ILE A 383 14.98 14.63 -19.12
N LEU A 384 14.95 15.89 -18.70
CA LEU A 384 14.82 17.03 -19.61
C LEU A 384 16.01 17.13 -20.54
N ALA A 385 17.24 17.04 -20.05
CA ALA A 385 18.46 17.05 -20.87
C ALA A 385 18.45 15.89 -21.89
N ALA A 386 18.07 14.69 -21.47
CA ALA A 386 17.98 13.52 -22.36
C ALA A 386 16.90 13.70 -23.44
N LYS A 387 15.75 14.31 -23.10
CA LYS A 387 14.68 14.62 -24.06
C LYS A 387 15.12 15.58 -25.15
N ASP A 388 16.02 16.52 -24.80
CA ASP A 388 16.63 17.46 -25.74
C ASP A 388 17.88 16.90 -26.45
N ASN A 389 18.12 15.58 -26.35
CA ASN A 389 19.28 14.87 -26.91
C ASN A 389 20.65 15.43 -26.44
N ARG A 390 20.70 15.97 -25.21
CA ARG A 390 21.94 16.43 -24.58
C ARG A 390 22.50 15.37 -23.63
N VAL A 391 23.82 15.33 -23.49
CA VAL A 391 24.54 14.35 -22.66
C VAL A 391 24.81 14.86 -21.26
N TYR A 392 24.64 16.18 -21.02
CA TYR A 392 24.87 16.84 -19.75
C TYR A 392 23.68 17.71 -19.34
N ILE A 393 23.52 17.87 -18.05
CA ILE A 393 22.45 18.66 -17.42
C ILE A 393 22.92 20.10 -17.32
N GLN A 394 22.14 21.05 -17.79
CA GLN A 394 22.40 22.49 -17.68
C GLN A 394 21.61 23.11 -16.52
N GLN A 395 22.03 24.30 -16.07
CA GLN A 395 21.31 25.06 -15.03
C GLN A 395 19.85 25.32 -15.43
N GLN A 396 19.57 25.51 -16.71
CA GLN A 396 18.21 25.71 -17.21
C GLN A 396 17.31 24.47 -17.02
N ASP A 397 17.86 23.26 -17.18
CA ASP A 397 17.10 22.02 -16.96
C ASP A 397 16.66 21.90 -15.50
N ILE A 398 17.56 22.28 -14.58
CA ILE A 398 17.30 22.25 -13.16
C ILE A 398 16.23 23.28 -12.79
N ARG A 399 16.27 24.47 -13.39
CA ARG A 399 15.22 25.49 -13.22
C ARG A 399 13.85 25.00 -13.69
N HIS A 400 13.78 24.35 -14.84
CA HIS A 400 12.53 23.77 -15.34
C HIS A 400 12.06 22.60 -14.45
N ALA A 401 12.99 21.73 -14.03
CA ALA A 401 12.69 20.65 -13.11
C ALA A 401 12.19 21.16 -11.74
N PHE A 402 12.74 22.26 -11.24
CA PHE A 402 12.33 22.89 -9.99
C PHE A 402 10.85 23.30 -10.01
N VAL A 403 10.41 23.95 -11.07
CA VAL A 403 8.99 24.29 -11.25
C VAL A 403 8.13 23.03 -11.33
N LYS A 404 8.58 22.03 -12.09
CA LYS A 404 7.86 20.76 -12.27
C LYS A 404 7.70 19.98 -10.94
N VAL A 405 8.75 19.95 -10.13
CA VAL A 405 8.75 19.23 -8.84
C VAL A 405 7.96 20.02 -7.76
N GLY A 406 8.14 21.35 -7.71
CA GLY A 406 7.51 22.20 -6.70
C GLY A 406 6.02 22.44 -6.93
N ILE A 407 5.60 22.68 -8.16
CA ILE A 407 4.22 23.06 -8.50
C ILE A 407 3.52 21.97 -9.32
N GLY A 408 4.25 21.28 -10.17
CA GLY A 408 3.72 20.23 -11.06
C GLY A 408 4.05 20.48 -12.54
N ALA A 409 3.57 19.58 -13.41
CA ALA A 409 3.83 19.67 -14.85
C ALA A 409 2.93 20.74 -15.51
N GLU A 410 3.50 21.51 -16.43
CA GLU A 410 2.80 22.47 -17.28
C GLU A 410 1.82 21.75 -18.22
N LYS A 411 0.56 22.25 -18.29
CA LYS A 411 -0.50 21.70 -19.14
C LYS A 411 -0.65 22.49 -20.44
N LYS A 412 0.36 22.47 -21.29
CA LYS A 412 0.38 23.23 -22.55
C LYS A 412 -0.73 22.88 -23.55
N SER A 413 -1.35 21.71 -23.41
CA SER A 413 -2.45 21.27 -24.27
C SER A 413 -3.84 21.79 -23.86
N ARG A 414 -3.94 22.44 -22.70
CA ARG A 414 -5.22 22.98 -22.23
C ARG A 414 -5.56 24.25 -23.00
N ILE A 415 -6.71 24.25 -23.67
CA ILE A 415 -7.23 25.45 -24.34
C ILE A 415 -7.82 26.34 -23.25
N VAL A 416 -7.20 27.49 -23.02
CA VAL A 416 -7.66 28.52 -22.08
C VAL A 416 -8.24 29.67 -22.91
N SER A 417 -9.41 30.18 -22.55
CA SER A 417 -10.01 31.32 -23.24
C SER A 417 -9.22 32.60 -22.95
N GLU A 418 -9.25 33.56 -23.87
CA GLU A 418 -8.58 34.86 -23.69
C GLU A 418 -9.08 35.59 -22.43
N LYS A 419 -10.36 35.42 -22.08
CA LYS A 419 -10.90 35.95 -20.83
C LYS A 419 -10.24 35.32 -19.61
N GLU A 420 -10.11 34.00 -19.59
CA GLU A 420 -9.47 33.28 -18.47
C GLU A 420 -7.98 33.60 -18.40
N LYS A 421 -7.27 33.69 -19.53
CA LYS A 421 -5.85 34.10 -19.56
C LYS A 421 -5.68 35.49 -18.95
N ARG A 422 -6.55 36.43 -19.28
CA ARG A 422 -6.52 37.79 -18.75
C ARG A 422 -6.76 37.81 -17.25
N ILE A 423 -7.77 37.07 -16.76
CA ILE A 423 -8.05 36.96 -15.34
C ILE A 423 -6.84 36.38 -14.60
N THR A 424 -6.27 35.29 -15.10
CA THR A 424 -5.07 34.67 -14.49
C THR A 424 -3.88 35.62 -14.49
N ALA A 425 -3.67 36.38 -15.56
CA ALA A 425 -2.55 37.32 -15.66
C ALA A 425 -2.61 38.41 -14.58
N TYR A 426 -3.78 39.00 -14.36
CA TYR A 426 -3.95 39.99 -13.29
C TYR A 426 -3.90 39.37 -11.89
N HIS A 427 -4.45 38.18 -11.72
CA HIS A 427 -4.36 37.42 -10.48
C HIS A 427 -2.89 37.18 -10.05
N GLU A 428 -2.10 36.60 -10.95
CA GLU A 428 -0.69 36.31 -10.68
C GLU A 428 0.17 37.58 -10.55
N ALA A 429 -0.16 38.62 -11.32
CA ALA A 429 0.49 39.94 -11.17
C ALA A 429 0.21 40.56 -9.79
N GLY A 430 -1.01 40.39 -9.27
CA GLY A 430 -1.37 40.86 -7.93
C GLY A 430 -0.53 40.20 -6.82
N HIS A 431 -0.31 38.89 -6.91
CA HIS A 431 0.61 38.19 -6.00
C HIS A 431 2.05 38.69 -6.15
N ALA A 432 2.53 38.86 -7.39
CA ALA A 432 3.88 39.26 -7.68
C ALA A 432 4.22 40.65 -7.13
N ILE A 433 3.33 41.63 -7.26
CA ILE A 433 3.50 42.97 -6.70
C ILE A 433 3.66 42.92 -5.19
N LEU A 434 2.82 42.14 -4.50
CA LEU A 434 2.88 42.03 -3.05
C LEU A 434 4.16 41.35 -2.56
N PHE A 435 4.67 40.35 -3.30
CA PHE A 435 5.99 39.77 -3.02
C PHE A 435 7.12 40.80 -3.16
N HIS A 436 7.03 41.73 -4.11
CA HIS A 436 8.03 42.76 -4.28
C HIS A 436 7.94 43.86 -3.21
N ALA A 437 6.71 44.27 -2.87
CA ALA A 437 6.48 45.39 -1.96
C ALA A 437 6.66 45.02 -0.49
N LEU A 438 6.63 43.74 -0.13
CA LEU A 438 6.70 43.26 1.25
C LEU A 438 8.08 42.63 1.53
N PRO A 439 8.83 43.11 2.54
CA PRO A 439 10.25 42.76 2.70
C PRO A 439 10.51 41.32 3.18
N ASP A 440 9.56 40.72 3.95
CA ASP A 440 9.84 39.49 4.67
C ASP A 440 9.42 38.22 3.88
N VAL A 441 8.70 38.35 2.77
CA VAL A 441 8.15 37.20 2.00
C VAL A 441 9.06 36.72 0.87
N GLY A 442 10.18 37.39 0.68
CA GLY A 442 11.17 37.09 -0.38
C GLY A 442 10.75 37.59 -1.77
N PRO A 443 11.72 37.80 -2.65
CA PRO A 443 11.47 38.30 -4.01
C PRO A 443 10.83 37.24 -4.89
N VAL A 444 10.18 37.67 -5.95
CA VAL A 444 9.60 36.82 -6.98
C VAL A 444 10.70 36.06 -7.74
N TYR A 445 10.57 34.75 -7.88
CA TYR A 445 11.43 33.94 -8.74
C TYR A 445 10.93 33.88 -10.18
N SER A 446 9.65 33.58 -10.36
CA SER A 446 8.99 33.58 -11.67
C SER A 446 7.48 33.68 -11.52
N VAL A 447 6.83 34.28 -12.52
CA VAL A 447 5.36 34.34 -12.66
C VAL A 447 4.97 33.67 -13.97
N SER A 448 3.90 32.89 -13.96
CA SER A 448 3.43 32.18 -15.16
C SER A 448 1.92 32.04 -15.16
N ILE A 449 1.33 32.22 -16.33
CA ILE A 449 -0.10 31.99 -16.59
C ILE A 449 -0.36 30.65 -17.30
N ILE A 450 0.68 29.83 -17.47
CA ILE A 450 0.53 28.50 -18.04
C ILE A 450 -0.09 27.60 -16.96
N PRO A 451 -1.22 26.93 -17.23
CA PRO A 451 -1.83 26.03 -16.26
C PRO A 451 -0.86 24.93 -15.82
N THR A 452 -0.64 24.83 -14.52
CA THR A 452 0.36 23.92 -13.94
C THR A 452 -0.26 23.14 -12.78
N GLY A 453 -0.11 21.82 -12.78
CA GLY A 453 -0.71 20.98 -11.75
C GLY A 453 -2.24 21.12 -11.67
N GLY A 454 -2.76 21.73 -10.63
CA GLY A 454 -4.18 22.05 -10.42
C GLY A 454 -4.54 23.52 -10.57
N ALA A 455 -3.51 24.40 -10.69
CA ALA A 455 -3.66 25.85 -10.75
C ALA A 455 -3.79 26.38 -12.20
N GLY A 456 -4.39 27.57 -12.34
CA GLY A 456 -4.47 28.28 -13.61
C GLY A 456 -3.17 28.93 -14.02
N GLY A 457 -2.40 29.40 -13.05
CA GLY A 457 -1.06 29.96 -13.14
C GLY A 457 -0.30 29.75 -11.85
N TYR A 458 0.82 30.44 -11.68
CA TYR A 458 1.55 30.46 -10.42
C TYR A 458 2.46 31.68 -10.31
N THR A 459 2.61 32.19 -9.10
CA THR A 459 3.64 33.12 -8.69
C THR A 459 4.52 32.46 -7.65
N MET A 460 5.80 32.28 -7.95
CA MET A 460 6.74 31.57 -7.10
C MET A 460 7.70 32.56 -6.45
N PRO A 461 7.76 32.62 -5.09
CA PRO A 461 8.78 33.38 -4.41
C PRO A 461 10.12 32.65 -4.37
N LEU A 462 11.20 33.37 -4.15
CA LEU A 462 12.53 32.88 -3.87
C LEU A 462 12.87 33.15 -2.40
N PRO A 463 12.79 32.15 -1.51
CA PRO A 463 13.22 32.33 -0.13
C PRO A 463 14.71 32.68 -0.08
N GLU A 464 15.07 33.77 0.58
CA GLU A 464 16.49 34.18 0.70
C GLU A 464 17.20 33.45 1.85
N HIS A 465 16.45 33.06 2.87
CA HIS A 465 16.95 32.41 4.09
C HIS A 465 16.05 31.25 4.52
N ASP A 466 16.63 30.31 5.25
CA ASP A 466 15.87 29.26 5.96
C ASP A 466 15.59 29.77 7.38
N ASP A 467 14.51 30.50 7.56
CA ASP A 467 14.17 31.07 8.87
C ASP A 467 13.67 29.98 9.83
N MET A 468 14.28 29.91 11.02
CA MET A 468 13.86 28.97 12.05
C MET A 468 12.52 29.36 12.70
N PHE A 469 12.20 30.66 12.74
CA PHE A 469 11.00 31.20 13.39
C PHE A 469 10.23 32.12 12.44
N ASN A 470 8.93 31.92 12.33
CA ASN A 470 8.04 32.85 11.66
C ASN A 470 7.59 33.93 12.64
N THR A 471 7.90 35.20 12.36
CA THR A 471 7.42 36.32 13.15
C THR A 471 5.95 36.63 12.85
N LYS A 472 5.27 37.32 13.78
CA LYS A 472 3.90 37.82 13.51
C LYS A 472 3.84 38.68 12.25
N GLY A 473 4.87 39.53 12.03
CA GLY A 473 4.98 40.39 10.85
C GLY A 473 5.07 39.57 9.56
N HIS A 474 5.93 38.54 9.52
CA HIS A 474 6.08 37.64 8.38
C HIS A 474 4.75 36.93 8.06
N MET A 475 4.08 36.35 9.06
CA MET A 475 2.79 35.66 8.86
C MET A 475 1.69 36.60 8.32
N LEU A 476 1.64 37.87 8.78
CA LEU A 476 0.72 38.87 8.24
C LEU A 476 1.05 39.23 6.80
N GLN A 477 2.32 39.29 6.43
CA GLN A 477 2.74 39.51 5.04
C GLN A 477 2.38 38.31 4.14
N GLU A 478 2.57 37.08 4.60
CA GLU A 478 2.11 35.87 3.88
C GLU A 478 0.60 35.89 3.61
N ILE A 479 -0.21 36.29 4.63
CA ILE A 479 -1.66 36.44 4.44
C ILE A 479 -1.95 37.53 3.41
N THR A 480 -1.25 38.66 3.49
CA THR A 480 -1.42 39.79 2.56
C THR A 480 -1.12 39.37 1.14
N VAL A 481 -0.02 38.64 0.90
CA VAL A 481 0.34 38.10 -0.43
C VAL A 481 -0.71 37.11 -0.91
N ALA A 482 -1.17 36.19 -0.06
CA ALA A 482 -2.19 35.20 -0.44
C ALA A 482 -3.49 35.86 -0.91
N LEU A 483 -3.82 37.06 -0.42
CA LEU A 483 -5.01 37.80 -0.86
C LEU A 483 -4.81 38.61 -2.15
N GLY A 484 -3.56 38.74 -2.65
CA GLY A 484 -3.21 39.62 -3.76
C GLY A 484 -3.94 39.32 -5.06
N GLY A 485 -4.02 38.06 -5.46
CA GLY A 485 -4.74 37.67 -6.67
C GLY A 485 -6.22 38.03 -6.63
N ARG A 486 -6.86 37.84 -5.46
CA ARG A 486 -8.25 38.21 -5.23
C ARG A 486 -8.48 39.70 -5.33
N VAL A 487 -7.59 40.51 -4.73
CA VAL A 487 -7.68 41.97 -4.76
C VAL A 487 -7.48 42.51 -6.18
N ALA A 488 -6.53 41.95 -6.92
CA ALA A 488 -6.31 42.34 -8.32
C ALA A 488 -7.50 42.01 -9.24
N GLU A 489 -8.13 40.85 -9.04
CA GLU A 489 -9.38 40.51 -9.76
C GLU A 489 -10.48 41.55 -9.50
N GLU A 490 -10.72 41.89 -8.24
CA GLU A 490 -11.76 42.85 -7.84
C GLU A 490 -11.51 44.23 -8.39
N GLU A 491 -10.27 44.72 -8.32
CA GLU A 491 -9.90 46.08 -8.77
C GLU A 491 -10.02 46.25 -10.30
N ILE A 492 -9.71 45.22 -11.08
CA ILE A 492 -9.66 45.30 -12.55
C ILE A 492 -10.97 44.90 -13.23
N PHE A 493 -11.67 43.90 -12.67
CA PHE A 493 -12.85 43.33 -13.35
C PHE A 493 -14.19 43.71 -12.67
N ASP A 494 -14.16 44.38 -11.52
CA ASP A 494 -15.36 44.61 -10.67
C ASP A 494 -16.12 43.31 -10.42
N ASP A 495 -15.42 42.17 -10.46
CA ASP A 495 -15.97 40.81 -10.33
C ASP A 495 -14.91 39.91 -9.70
N ILE A 496 -15.32 38.74 -9.28
CA ILE A 496 -14.49 37.81 -8.51
C ILE A 496 -14.67 36.39 -9.03
N THR A 497 -13.59 35.62 -9.03
CA THR A 497 -13.63 34.25 -9.48
C THR A 497 -13.41 33.22 -8.36
N THR A 498 -13.66 31.97 -8.66
CA THR A 498 -13.36 30.84 -7.78
C THR A 498 -11.85 30.49 -7.77
N GLY A 499 -11.04 31.16 -8.61
CA GLY A 499 -9.59 30.93 -8.73
C GLY A 499 -8.87 31.12 -7.39
N ALA A 500 -9.22 32.18 -6.65
CA ALA A 500 -8.64 32.51 -5.36
C ALA A 500 -9.05 31.57 -4.19
N SER A 501 -9.76 30.47 -4.45
CA SER A 501 -10.26 29.59 -3.36
C SER A 501 -9.16 28.96 -2.52
N GLN A 502 -8.04 28.60 -3.14
CA GLN A 502 -6.90 28.00 -2.44
C GLN A 502 -6.15 29.06 -1.62
N ASP A 503 -6.00 30.26 -2.13
CA ASP A 503 -5.33 31.38 -1.48
C ASP A 503 -6.09 31.84 -0.24
N ILE A 504 -7.42 31.94 -0.35
CA ILE A 504 -8.29 32.24 0.80
C ILE A 504 -8.19 31.14 1.86
N LYS A 505 -8.13 29.87 1.45
CA LYS A 505 -7.97 28.75 2.38
C LYS A 505 -6.62 28.83 3.10
N GLN A 506 -5.54 29.16 2.40
CA GLN A 506 -4.20 29.33 2.97
C GLN A 506 -4.18 30.51 3.94
N ALA A 507 -4.63 31.69 3.53
CA ALA A 507 -4.74 32.87 4.37
C ALA A 507 -5.53 32.59 5.67
N THR A 508 -6.67 31.93 5.57
CA THR A 508 -7.49 31.56 6.72
C THR A 508 -6.76 30.58 7.65
N ALA A 509 -6.04 29.59 7.10
CA ALA A 509 -5.28 28.63 7.90
C ALA A 509 -4.14 29.29 8.68
N ILE A 510 -3.42 30.23 8.04
CA ILE A 510 -2.35 31.00 8.69
C ILE A 510 -2.94 31.87 9.81
N ALA A 511 -3.98 32.66 9.53
CA ALA A 511 -4.64 33.53 10.52
C ALA A 511 -5.16 32.71 11.71
N LYS A 512 -5.77 31.56 11.46
CA LYS A 512 -6.24 30.66 12.52
C LYS A 512 -5.08 30.13 13.36
N SER A 513 -3.97 29.71 12.75
CA SER A 513 -2.78 29.23 13.46
C SER A 513 -2.14 30.33 14.33
N MET A 514 -2.10 31.58 13.84
CA MET A 514 -1.62 32.74 14.62
C MET A 514 -2.39 32.86 15.92
N ILE A 515 -3.70 32.67 15.89
CA ILE A 515 -4.58 32.85 17.03
C ILE A 515 -4.60 31.62 17.94
N THR A 516 -4.85 30.44 17.37
CA THR A 516 -5.10 29.25 18.18
C THR A 516 -3.82 28.54 18.63
N LYS A 517 -2.77 28.54 17.81
CA LYS A 517 -1.53 27.82 18.09
C LYS A 517 -0.44 28.67 18.68
N PHE A 518 -0.27 29.89 18.17
CA PHE A 518 0.85 30.76 18.54
C PHE A 518 0.49 31.87 19.54
N GLY A 519 -0.79 32.01 19.90
CA GLY A 519 -1.24 33.02 20.89
C GLY A 519 -0.94 34.47 20.47
N MET A 520 -1.00 34.78 19.15
CA MET A 520 -0.65 36.09 18.60
C MET A 520 -1.82 37.10 18.61
N SER A 521 -2.92 36.81 19.30
CA SER A 521 -4.05 37.72 19.49
C SER A 521 -4.01 38.38 20.87
N GLU A 522 -4.14 39.69 20.91
CA GLU A 522 -4.22 40.44 22.18
C GLU A 522 -5.53 40.17 22.95
N ARG A 523 -6.63 39.91 22.23
CA ARG A 523 -7.96 39.65 22.83
C ARG A 523 -8.05 38.29 23.51
N LEU A 524 -7.36 37.28 22.96
CA LEU A 524 -7.36 35.89 23.47
C LEU A 524 -6.16 35.60 24.37
N GLY A 525 -5.12 36.47 24.34
CA GLY A 525 -3.92 36.34 25.14
C GLY A 525 -3.03 35.15 24.73
N LEU A 526 -2.05 34.84 25.61
CA LEU A 526 -1.04 33.81 25.38
C LEU A 526 -1.58 32.42 25.78
N ILE A 527 -2.63 31.96 25.11
CA ILE A 527 -3.27 30.68 25.37
C ILE A 527 -3.25 29.87 24.09
N ASN A 528 -2.81 28.61 24.17
CA ASN A 528 -2.92 27.63 23.08
C ASN A 528 -4.32 27.02 23.12
N TYR A 529 -5.11 27.30 22.08
CA TYR A 529 -6.43 26.73 21.83
C TYR A 529 -6.41 25.63 20.78
N ASP A 530 -5.23 25.33 20.22
CA ASP A 530 -5.08 24.23 19.32
C ASP A 530 -5.15 22.93 20.13
N ASN A 531 -6.21 22.15 19.91
CA ASN A 531 -6.28 20.84 20.50
C ASN A 531 -5.30 19.95 19.71
N ASP A 532 -4.08 19.77 20.24
CA ASP A 532 -3.12 18.76 19.78
C ASP A 532 -3.66 17.32 19.91
N SER A 533 -4.89 17.15 20.33
CA SER A 533 -5.63 15.91 20.16
C SER A 533 -6.09 15.81 18.69
N ASP A 534 -5.16 15.49 17.80
CA ASP A 534 -5.46 14.77 16.58
C ASP A 534 -6.12 13.41 16.95
N GLU A 535 -7.33 13.47 17.47
CA GLU A 535 -8.25 12.35 17.37
C GLU A 535 -8.54 12.17 15.89
N VAL A 536 -7.70 11.35 15.28
CA VAL A 536 -7.84 10.92 13.92
C VAL A 536 -9.23 10.29 13.80
N PHE A 537 -10.06 10.98 13.08
CA PHE A 537 -11.38 10.60 12.64
C PHE A 537 -11.35 9.20 12.02
N ILE A 538 -11.63 8.18 12.81
CA ILE A 538 -11.95 6.84 12.34
C ILE A 538 -13.36 6.53 12.82
N GLY A 539 -14.31 6.72 11.92
CA GLY A 539 -15.70 6.32 12.11
C GLY A 539 -16.64 7.52 12.17
N ARG A 540 -17.67 7.45 11.33
CA ARG A 540 -18.87 8.27 11.43
C ARG A 540 -19.49 8.11 12.83
N ASP A 541 -19.08 8.92 13.75
CA ASP A 541 -19.92 9.23 14.90
C ASP A 541 -20.39 10.67 14.75
N PHE A 542 -21.67 10.80 14.54
CA PHE A 542 -22.44 12.02 14.69
C PHE A 542 -22.44 12.40 16.18
N GLY A 543 -21.39 13.04 16.65
CA GLY A 543 -21.29 13.48 18.02
C GLY A 543 -20.10 14.41 18.18
N HIS A 544 -20.37 15.71 18.14
CA HIS A 544 -19.60 16.82 18.69
C HIS A 544 -18.08 16.55 18.85
N THR A 545 -17.26 16.98 17.88
CA THR A 545 -15.89 17.38 18.16
C THR A 545 -15.95 18.35 19.35
N SER A 546 -15.64 17.90 20.55
CA SER A 546 -15.57 18.77 21.72
C SER A 546 -14.39 19.69 21.49
N ARG A 547 -14.69 20.90 21.02
CA ARG A 547 -13.72 21.99 21.03
C ARG A 547 -13.27 22.13 22.48
N GLY A 548 -11.97 22.13 22.75
CA GLY A 548 -11.44 22.28 24.11
C GLY A 548 -11.77 23.63 24.78
N TYR A 549 -12.64 24.42 24.13
CA TYR A 549 -13.05 25.76 24.56
C TYR A 549 -14.53 26.03 24.26
N GLY A 550 -15.14 26.87 25.08
CA GLY A 550 -16.57 27.18 24.97
C GLY A 550 -16.92 28.07 23.78
N GLU A 551 -18.22 28.15 23.44
CA GLU A 551 -18.74 28.92 22.29
C GLU A 551 -18.33 30.38 22.25
N LYS A 552 -18.22 31.02 23.41
CA LYS A 552 -17.76 32.42 23.50
C LYS A 552 -16.33 32.60 23.00
N VAL A 553 -15.42 31.68 23.34
CA VAL A 553 -14.04 31.70 22.85
C VAL A 553 -14.00 31.39 21.35
N ALA A 554 -14.81 30.44 20.89
CA ALA A 554 -14.95 30.12 19.45
C ALA A 554 -15.38 31.35 18.65
N GLY A 555 -16.43 32.05 19.10
CA GLY A 555 -16.87 33.29 18.45
C GLY A 555 -15.78 34.37 18.43
N THR A 556 -15.00 34.52 19.53
CA THR A 556 -13.89 35.47 19.57
C THR A 556 -12.77 35.05 18.60
N ILE A 557 -12.47 33.76 18.46
CA ILE A 557 -11.50 33.26 17.47
C ILE A 557 -11.96 33.62 16.06
N ASP A 558 -13.23 33.37 15.73
CA ASP A 558 -13.79 33.69 14.41
C ASP A 558 -13.74 35.19 14.12
N GLU A 559 -14.07 36.03 15.09
CA GLU A 559 -13.95 37.50 14.98
C GLU A 559 -12.51 37.95 14.74
N GLU A 560 -11.53 37.40 15.47
CA GLU A 560 -10.12 37.75 15.32
C GLU A 560 -9.55 37.26 13.98
N VAL A 561 -9.89 36.04 13.52
CA VAL A 561 -9.52 35.56 12.20
C VAL A 561 -10.03 36.51 11.11
N LYS A 562 -11.31 36.89 11.20
CA LYS A 562 -11.90 37.83 10.26
C LYS A 562 -11.18 39.18 10.30
N ARG A 563 -10.90 39.74 11.49
CA ARG A 563 -10.20 41.02 11.65
C ARG A 563 -8.81 40.98 10.98
N ILE A 564 -8.03 39.90 11.18
CA ILE A 564 -6.70 39.75 10.56
C ILE A 564 -6.82 39.72 9.04
N ILE A 565 -7.76 38.94 8.52
CA ILE A 565 -7.99 38.84 7.06
C ILE A 565 -8.41 40.21 6.50
N ASP A 566 -9.35 40.89 7.12
CA ASP A 566 -9.82 42.22 6.68
C ASP A 566 -8.69 43.27 6.69
N GLU A 567 -7.85 43.28 7.74
CA GLU A 567 -6.68 44.16 7.81
C GLU A 567 -5.64 43.85 6.72
N CYS A 568 -5.30 42.60 6.50
CA CYS A 568 -4.39 42.18 5.44
C CYS A 568 -4.95 42.47 4.04
N TYR A 569 -6.27 42.30 3.86
CA TYR A 569 -6.94 42.62 2.60
C TYR A 569 -6.85 44.13 2.28
N LEU A 570 -7.14 45.01 3.26
CA LEU A 570 -7.02 46.45 3.08
C LEU A 570 -5.58 46.86 2.76
N LYS A 571 -4.58 46.25 3.41
CA LYS A 571 -3.17 46.46 3.11
C LYS A 571 -2.81 46.02 1.70
N ALA A 572 -3.24 44.83 1.28
CA ALA A 572 -3.01 44.34 -0.07
C ALA A 572 -3.62 45.27 -1.12
N ARG A 573 -4.85 45.77 -0.87
CA ARG A 573 -5.55 46.69 -1.78
C ARG A 573 -4.81 48.02 -1.90
N ALA A 574 -4.34 48.57 -0.79
CA ALA A 574 -3.58 49.82 -0.82
C ALA A 574 -2.30 49.72 -1.66
N ILE A 575 -1.53 48.62 -1.48
CA ILE A 575 -0.29 48.39 -2.23
C ILE A 575 -0.58 48.16 -3.72
N ILE A 576 -1.60 47.38 -4.07
CA ILE A 576 -1.97 47.14 -5.47
C ILE A 576 -2.46 48.41 -6.16
N GLN A 577 -3.21 49.26 -5.47
CA GLN A 577 -3.63 50.56 -5.99
C GLN A 577 -2.44 51.52 -6.18
N GLU A 578 -1.46 51.53 -5.27
CA GLU A 578 -0.23 52.32 -5.40
C GLU A 578 0.60 51.91 -6.63
N HIS A 579 0.61 50.61 -6.99
CA HIS A 579 1.36 50.08 -8.11
C HIS A 579 0.47 49.62 -9.27
N HIS A 580 -0.65 50.30 -9.52
CA HIS A 580 -1.60 49.94 -10.55
C HIS A 580 -0.98 49.89 -11.97
N ASP A 581 -0.09 50.83 -12.29
CA ASP A 581 0.59 50.87 -13.59
C ASP A 581 1.50 49.65 -13.79
N VAL A 582 2.20 49.22 -12.73
CA VAL A 582 3.01 48.00 -12.74
C VAL A 582 2.13 46.75 -12.87
N LEU A 583 0.94 46.74 -12.23
CA LEU A 583 -0.04 45.65 -12.38
C LEU A 583 -0.46 45.45 -13.83
N ASP A 584 -0.81 46.55 -14.50
CA ASP A 584 -1.19 46.57 -15.91
C ASP A 584 -0.04 46.15 -16.83
N ALA A 585 1.18 46.64 -16.59
CA ALA A 585 2.36 46.31 -17.35
C ALA A 585 2.74 44.81 -17.17
N CYS A 586 2.70 44.32 -15.94
CA CYS A 586 2.98 42.91 -15.64
C CYS A 586 1.95 41.98 -16.30
N ALA A 587 0.65 42.30 -16.20
CA ALA A 587 -0.39 41.50 -16.83
C ALA A 587 -0.27 41.48 -18.35
N LYS A 588 0.05 42.61 -18.99
CA LYS A 588 0.32 42.69 -20.44
C LYS A 588 1.52 41.82 -20.84
N LEU A 589 2.62 41.92 -20.11
CA LEU A 589 3.82 41.12 -20.37
C LEU A 589 3.55 39.61 -20.20
N LEU A 590 2.73 39.22 -19.18
CA LEU A 590 2.30 37.86 -19.00
C LEU A 590 1.42 37.35 -20.13
N LEU A 591 0.50 38.16 -20.64
CA LEU A 591 -0.31 37.81 -21.81
C LEU A 591 0.52 37.60 -23.09
N GLU A 592 1.62 38.33 -23.21
CA GLU A 592 2.52 38.26 -24.37
C GLU A 592 3.49 37.07 -24.28
N LYS A 593 4.15 36.87 -23.13
CA LYS A 593 5.20 35.87 -22.92
C LYS A 593 4.74 34.59 -22.23
N GLU A 594 3.54 34.58 -21.63
CA GLU A 594 2.97 33.52 -20.80
C GLU A 594 3.78 33.19 -19.53
N LYS A 595 5.05 33.57 -19.46
CA LYS A 595 5.94 33.37 -18.30
C LYS A 595 6.99 34.49 -18.29
N ILE A 596 7.23 35.05 -17.09
CA ILE A 596 8.25 36.08 -16.86
C ILE A 596 9.19 35.65 -15.73
N THR A 597 10.44 36.11 -15.85
CA THR A 597 11.50 35.87 -14.86
C THR A 597 11.57 37.00 -13.86
N ARG A 598 12.32 36.80 -12.75
CA ARG A 598 12.60 37.85 -11.76
C ARG A 598 13.10 39.16 -12.40
N GLY A 599 14.12 39.10 -13.27
CA GLY A 599 14.69 40.29 -13.85
C GLY A 599 13.74 41.05 -14.76
N GLU A 600 12.88 40.34 -15.51
CA GLU A 600 11.84 40.98 -16.34
C GLU A 600 10.76 41.64 -15.48
N PHE A 601 10.43 41.05 -14.36
CA PHE A 601 9.45 41.61 -13.42
C PHE A 601 9.99 42.83 -12.68
N GLU A 602 11.22 42.76 -12.15
CA GLU A 602 11.87 43.89 -11.45
C GLU A 602 12.08 45.09 -12.36
N ALA A 603 12.38 44.88 -13.66
CA ALA A 603 12.51 45.95 -14.66
C ALA A 603 11.24 46.81 -14.81
N LEU A 604 10.03 46.24 -14.54
CA LEU A 604 8.76 46.97 -14.61
C LEU A 604 8.68 48.09 -13.54
N PHE A 605 9.27 47.89 -12.38
CA PHE A 605 9.32 48.93 -11.34
C PHE A 605 10.33 50.01 -11.67
N GLU A 606 11.52 49.65 -12.24
CA GLU A 606 12.53 50.64 -12.66
C GLU A 606 12.04 51.57 -13.77
N ASP A 607 11.21 51.03 -14.68
CA ASP A 607 10.66 51.81 -15.79
C ASP A 607 9.51 52.71 -15.32
N SER A 608 8.67 52.28 -14.37
CA SER A 608 7.63 53.10 -13.76
C SER A 608 8.22 54.28 -12.98
N GLU A 609 9.30 54.11 -12.19
CA GLU A 609 9.99 55.18 -11.50
C GLU A 609 10.63 56.22 -12.44
N LYS A 610 11.01 55.81 -13.65
CA LYS A 610 11.55 56.73 -14.68
C LYS A 610 10.48 57.54 -15.42
N GLU A 611 9.24 57.02 -15.50
CA GLU A 611 8.11 57.76 -16.08
C GLU A 611 7.52 58.80 -15.10
N GLU A 612 7.66 58.60 -13.79
CA GLU A 612 7.22 59.56 -12.74
C GLU A 612 8.27 60.65 -12.45
N ALA A 613 9.53 60.47 -12.81
CA ALA A 613 10.63 61.44 -12.58
C ALA A 613 10.83 62.39 -13.79
#